data_d3cfba715f13c67b380ecc9c4ac34152
#
_entry.id   d3cfba715f13c67b380ecc9c4ac34152
#
_cell.length_a   1.000
_cell.length_b   1.000
_cell.length_c   1.000
_cell.angle_alpha   90.00
_cell.angle_beta   90.00
_cell.angle_gamma   90.00
#
_symmetry.space_group_name_H-M   'P 1'
#
loop_
_entity.id
_entity.type
_entity.pdbx_description
1 polymer ?
#
loop_
_entity_poly.entity_id
_entity_poly.type
_entity_poly.pdbx_seq_one_letter_code
_entity_poly.pdbx_strand_id
1 'polypeptide(L)'
;MNKIMKNCLLGGLMAIAMHGLAQAEKADSTKPTMIEADQGTADDVKQTRTLTGNVILTRGTLMMKAGRALVTEDPQGYQFVTFWAKPGALATFRQKRDGPGDLWVEGEAERIEYDNKSEIAKLFSKAKLTRLDGRKPTDEVEGAFISYEGRKELFTGHNQDEGGSKPGGGRVKMVIQPGPAAPAPVPSP
;
A
#
# COMPACT_ATOMS: atom_id res chain seq x y z
N MET A 1 -27.41 67.31 -22.39
CA MET A 1 -27.81 66.20 -23.30
C MET A 1 -26.56 65.36 -23.53
N ASN A 2 -26.46 64.21 -22.89
CA ASN A 2 -25.98 62.93 -23.40
C ASN A 2 -25.82 61.93 -22.28
N LYS A 3 -26.61 60.90 -22.38
CA LYS A 3 -26.67 59.78 -21.44
C LYS A 3 -25.44 58.87 -21.65
N ILE A 4 -24.61 58.69 -20.63
CA ILE A 4 -23.57 57.70 -20.62
C ILE A 4 -24.15 56.43 -20.00
N MET A 5 -24.32 55.42 -20.87
CA MET A 5 -24.70 54.05 -20.46
C MET A 5 -23.54 53.41 -19.70
N LYS A 6 -23.81 53.04 -18.46
CA LYS A 6 -22.89 52.19 -17.66
C LYS A 6 -23.11 50.75 -18.01
N ASN A 7 -22.15 50.17 -18.76
CA ASN A 7 -22.06 48.71 -18.94
C ASN A 7 -21.37 48.10 -17.73
N CYS A 8 -22.14 47.46 -16.86
CA CYS A 8 -21.59 46.55 -15.85
C CYS A 8 -21.19 45.25 -16.54
N LEU A 9 -19.87 45.06 -16.68
CA LEU A 9 -19.32 43.78 -17.08
C LEU A 9 -19.23 42.90 -15.81
N LEU A 10 -20.14 41.96 -15.68
CA LEU A 10 -20.16 40.97 -14.62
C LEU A 10 -19.16 39.86 -15.02
N GLY A 11 -17.89 39.98 -14.60
CA GLY A 11 -16.88 38.94 -14.78
C GLY A 11 -17.14 37.80 -13.80
N GLY A 12 -17.75 36.75 -14.28
CA GLY A 12 -17.87 35.50 -13.52
C GLY A 12 -16.51 34.85 -13.32
N LEU A 13 -16.00 34.88 -12.11
CA LEU A 13 -14.81 34.15 -11.68
C LEU A 13 -15.18 32.68 -11.53
N MET A 14 -14.97 31.90 -12.59
CA MET A 14 -15.14 30.45 -12.57
C MET A 14 -13.97 29.82 -11.81
N ALA A 15 -14.14 29.57 -10.52
CA ALA A 15 -13.20 28.84 -9.70
C ALA A 15 -13.18 27.37 -10.18
N ILE A 16 -12.22 27.03 -11.02
CA ILE A 16 -11.91 25.63 -11.35
C ILE A 16 -11.28 25.03 -10.11
N ALA A 17 -12.07 24.33 -9.30
CA ALA A 17 -11.56 23.48 -8.26
C ALA A 17 -10.80 22.33 -8.93
N MET A 18 -9.48 22.48 -9.06
CA MET A 18 -8.58 21.36 -9.37
C MET A 18 -8.63 20.41 -8.20
N HIS A 19 -9.45 19.39 -8.29
CA HIS A 19 -9.36 18.22 -7.41
C HIS A 19 -8.08 17.52 -7.78
N GLY A 20 -6.99 17.83 -7.07
CA GLY A 20 -5.74 17.09 -7.17
C GLY A 20 -6.05 15.63 -6.85
N LEU A 21 -5.83 14.74 -7.81
CA LEU A 21 -5.88 13.30 -7.58
C LEU A 21 -4.95 13.01 -6.39
N ALA A 22 -5.49 12.47 -5.32
CA ALA A 22 -4.72 12.11 -4.15
C ALA A 22 -3.74 10.99 -4.54
N GLN A 23 -2.48 11.32 -4.72
CA GLN A 23 -1.38 10.37 -4.95
C GLN A 23 -0.75 10.04 -3.60
N ALA A 24 -1.43 9.20 -2.82
CA ALA A 24 -1.01 8.90 -1.46
C ALA A 24 0.25 8.02 -1.43
N GLU A 25 0.29 6.98 -2.23
CA GLU A 25 1.41 6.03 -2.29
C GLU A 25 2.68 6.69 -2.83
N LYS A 26 2.58 7.46 -3.90
CA LYS A 26 3.70 8.25 -4.44
C LYS A 26 4.21 9.31 -3.46
N ALA A 27 3.31 9.92 -2.69
CA ALA A 27 3.69 10.89 -1.66
C ALA A 27 4.45 10.25 -0.50
N ASP A 28 4.21 8.98 -0.19
CA ASP A 28 4.90 8.25 0.87
C ASP A 28 6.39 8.06 0.57
N SER A 29 6.78 7.92 -0.70
CA SER A 29 8.18 7.69 -1.10
C SER A 29 9.12 8.82 -0.68
N THR A 30 8.62 10.03 -0.50
CA THR A 30 9.39 11.22 -0.09
C THR A 30 9.35 11.49 1.41
N LYS A 31 8.60 10.71 2.19
CA LYS A 31 8.48 10.89 3.64
C LYS A 31 9.60 10.18 4.40
N PRO A 32 10.00 10.70 5.56
CA PRO A 32 10.96 10.01 6.40
C PRO A 32 10.39 8.67 6.88
N THR A 33 11.27 7.67 6.98
CA THR A 33 10.95 6.39 7.60
C THR A 33 11.20 6.49 9.10
N MET A 34 10.17 6.23 9.90
CA MET A 34 10.27 6.09 11.36
C MET A 34 10.15 4.62 11.74
N ILE A 35 11.00 4.14 12.65
CA ILE A 35 10.93 2.77 13.15
C ILE A 35 10.99 2.78 14.66
N GLU A 36 10.03 2.11 15.29
CA GLU A 36 9.93 1.91 16.74
C GLU A 36 10.06 0.41 17.04
N ALA A 37 10.74 0.06 18.12
CA ALA A 37 10.92 -1.32 18.58
C ALA A 37 11.29 -1.34 20.06
N ASP A 38 11.18 -2.50 20.72
CA ASP A 38 11.64 -2.65 22.11
C ASP A 38 13.17 -2.61 22.21
N GLN A 39 13.88 -3.11 21.15
CA GLN A 39 15.34 -3.13 21.08
C GLN A 39 15.80 -2.87 19.63
N GLY A 40 16.92 -2.18 19.49
CA GLY A 40 17.55 -1.91 18.19
C GLY A 40 19.08 -1.99 18.28
N THR A 41 19.70 -2.52 17.22
CA THR A 41 21.14 -2.51 17.01
C THR A 41 21.42 -1.97 15.61
N ALA A 42 22.35 -1.03 15.49
CA ALA A 42 22.83 -0.51 14.22
C ALA A 42 24.30 -0.95 14.01
N ASP A 43 24.60 -1.39 12.78
CA ASP A 43 25.96 -1.69 12.31
C ASP A 43 26.22 -0.81 11.10
N ASP A 44 26.93 0.29 11.33
CA ASP A 44 27.19 1.28 10.29
C ASP A 44 28.22 0.79 9.24
N VAL A 45 29.03 -0.20 9.60
CA VAL A 45 29.99 -0.80 8.64
C VAL A 45 29.23 -1.68 7.63
N LYS A 46 28.25 -2.45 8.09
CA LYS A 46 27.42 -3.30 7.25
C LYS A 46 26.18 -2.59 6.70
N GLN A 47 25.94 -1.34 7.10
CA GLN A 47 24.75 -0.58 6.76
C GLN A 47 23.46 -1.36 7.09
N THR A 48 23.42 -1.99 8.29
CA THR A 48 22.28 -2.78 8.75
C THR A 48 21.77 -2.31 10.09
N ARG A 49 20.45 -2.43 10.27
CA ARG A 49 19.77 -2.17 11.54
C ARG A 49 18.87 -3.36 11.86
N THR A 50 19.10 -3.99 13.00
CA THR A 50 18.27 -5.08 13.51
C THR A 50 17.39 -4.55 14.62
N LEU A 51 16.09 -4.79 14.52
CA LEU A 51 15.07 -4.35 15.48
C LEU A 51 14.29 -5.55 15.95
N THR A 52 14.00 -5.59 17.25
CA THR A 52 13.34 -6.74 17.89
C THR A 52 12.32 -6.27 18.91
N GLY A 53 11.18 -6.94 18.92
CA GLY A 53 10.06 -6.67 19.82
C GLY A 53 9.20 -5.51 19.36
N ASN A 54 7.90 -5.76 19.17
CA ASN A 54 6.89 -4.75 18.84
C ASN A 54 7.30 -3.76 17.73
N VAL A 55 7.97 -4.27 16.69
CA VAL A 55 8.46 -3.42 15.59
C VAL A 55 7.31 -2.77 14.85
N ILE A 56 7.37 -1.44 14.70
CA ILE A 56 6.45 -0.63 13.91
C ILE A 56 7.29 0.25 13.01
N LEU A 57 7.12 0.12 11.68
CA LEU A 57 7.67 1.03 10.69
C LEU A 57 6.54 1.88 10.12
N THR A 58 6.77 3.19 10.04
CA THR A 58 5.85 4.13 9.38
C THR A 58 6.59 4.99 8.37
N ARG A 59 5.97 5.23 7.20
CA ARG A 59 6.43 6.18 6.19
C ARG A 59 5.22 6.76 5.47
N GLY A 60 4.84 7.98 5.81
CA GLY A 60 3.59 8.56 5.31
C GLY A 60 2.38 7.72 5.74
N THR A 61 1.65 7.14 4.80
CA THR A 61 0.50 6.26 5.07
C THR A 61 0.89 4.79 5.23
N LEU A 62 2.11 4.42 4.78
CA LEU A 62 2.64 3.06 4.96
C LEU A 62 2.88 2.78 6.44
N MET A 63 2.31 1.71 6.94
CA MET A 63 2.53 1.17 8.27
C MET A 63 2.81 -0.33 8.19
N MET A 64 3.92 -0.77 8.81
CA MET A 64 4.28 -2.19 8.89
C MET A 64 4.51 -2.58 10.35
N LYS A 65 4.03 -3.77 10.74
CA LYS A 65 4.18 -4.28 12.12
C LYS A 65 4.70 -5.71 12.10
N ALA A 66 5.64 -6.00 13.02
CA ALA A 66 6.24 -7.33 13.12
C ALA A 66 6.82 -7.61 14.52
N GLY A 67 7.34 -8.81 14.73
CA GLY A 67 8.10 -9.17 15.92
C GLY A 67 9.57 -8.78 15.80
N ARG A 68 10.11 -8.80 14.58
CA ARG A 68 11.50 -8.47 14.27
C ARG A 68 11.59 -7.84 12.88
N ALA A 69 12.55 -6.93 12.70
CA ALA A 69 12.91 -6.42 11.39
C ALA A 69 14.43 -6.34 11.21
N LEU A 70 14.86 -6.54 9.97
CA LEU A 70 16.22 -6.24 9.49
C LEU A 70 16.11 -5.20 8.38
N VAL A 71 16.72 -4.05 8.58
CA VAL A 71 16.84 -2.99 7.58
C VAL A 71 18.24 -3.05 7.00
N THR A 72 18.36 -3.08 5.69
CA THR A 72 19.62 -2.88 4.96
C THR A 72 19.48 -1.65 4.09
N GLU A 73 20.56 -0.86 3.99
CA GLU A 73 20.57 0.35 3.19
C GLU A 73 21.63 0.23 2.09
N ASP A 74 21.25 0.54 0.84
CA ASP A 74 22.19 0.56 -0.27
C ASP A 74 23.00 1.87 -0.27
N PRO A 75 24.12 1.96 -1.03
CA PRO A 75 24.93 3.19 -1.11
C PRO A 75 24.19 4.42 -1.64
N GLN A 76 23.02 4.27 -2.22
CA GLN A 76 22.15 5.34 -2.70
C GLN A 76 21.11 5.79 -1.64
N GLY A 77 21.09 5.12 -0.46
CA GLY A 77 20.15 5.42 0.62
C GLY A 77 18.80 4.73 0.50
N TYR A 78 18.64 3.81 -0.45
CA TYR A 78 17.42 2.99 -0.53
C TYR A 78 17.46 1.87 0.52
N GLN A 79 16.30 1.58 1.08
CA GLN A 79 16.16 0.60 2.16
C GLN A 79 15.43 -0.64 1.67
N PHE A 80 16.00 -1.78 2.01
CA PHE A 80 15.35 -3.07 1.93
C PHE A 80 15.09 -3.57 3.35
N VAL A 81 13.84 -3.92 3.65
CA VAL A 81 13.43 -4.32 5.00
C VAL A 81 12.79 -5.69 4.99
N THR A 82 13.30 -6.61 5.81
CA THR A 82 12.66 -7.89 6.07
C THR A 82 12.02 -7.88 7.45
N PHE A 83 10.74 -8.19 7.49
CA PHE A 83 9.93 -8.31 8.70
C PHE A 83 9.59 -9.77 8.97
N TRP A 84 9.74 -10.20 10.21
CA TRP A 84 9.32 -11.52 10.69
C TRP A 84 8.24 -11.38 11.74
N ALA A 85 7.20 -12.17 11.60
CA ALA A 85 6.10 -12.25 12.55
C ALA A 85 6.60 -12.65 13.96
N LYS A 86 5.79 -12.34 14.97
CA LYS A 86 5.94 -12.96 16.29
C LYS A 86 5.39 -14.39 16.25
N PRO A 87 5.85 -15.29 17.14
CA PRO A 87 5.21 -16.59 17.31
C PRO A 87 3.69 -16.43 17.56
N GLY A 88 2.89 -17.13 16.79
CA GLY A 88 1.42 -17.10 16.91
C GLY A 88 0.72 -15.88 16.29
N ALA A 89 1.45 -14.99 15.62
CA ALA A 89 0.90 -13.83 14.90
C ALA A 89 1.39 -13.78 13.46
N LEU A 90 0.97 -12.78 12.71
CA LEU A 90 1.49 -12.46 11.38
C LEU A 90 2.12 -11.06 11.40
N ALA A 91 3.12 -10.86 10.55
CA ALA A 91 3.56 -9.52 10.18
C ALA A 91 2.50 -8.89 9.28
N THR A 92 2.32 -7.58 9.40
CA THR A 92 1.27 -6.87 8.65
C THR A 92 1.84 -5.65 7.95
N PHE A 93 1.27 -5.28 6.82
CA PHE A 93 1.44 -3.97 6.23
C PHE A 93 0.09 -3.37 5.86
N ARG A 94 0.02 -2.03 5.87
CA ARG A 94 -1.12 -1.25 5.39
C ARG A 94 -0.60 0.01 4.73
N GLN A 95 -1.19 0.37 3.57
CA GLN A 95 -0.82 1.58 2.85
C GLN A 95 -2.03 2.12 2.10
N LYS A 96 -2.12 3.46 2.02
CA LYS A 96 -3.15 4.11 1.20
C LYS A 96 -2.73 4.03 -0.27
N ARG A 97 -3.65 3.61 -1.14
CA ARG A 97 -3.43 3.51 -2.58
C ARG A 97 -3.70 4.84 -3.26
N ASP A 98 -3.09 5.03 -4.43
CA ASP A 98 -3.39 6.16 -5.29
C ASP A 98 -4.80 6.04 -5.88
N GLY A 99 -5.42 7.17 -6.20
CA GLY A 99 -6.72 7.23 -6.84
C GLY A 99 -7.78 7.98 -6.03
N PRO A 100 -8.97 8.18 -6.61
CA PRO A 100 -10.08 8.83 -5.94
C PRO A 100 -10.70 7.89 -4.90
N GLY A 101 -11.05 8.41 -3.73
CA GLY A 101 -11.70 7.65 -2.67
C GLY A 101 -10.77 7.36 -1.47
N ASP A 102 -11.23 6.49 -0.60
CA ASP A 102 -10.48 6.04 0.58
C ASP A 102 -9.90 4.64 0.34
N LEU A 103 -9.04 4.53 -0.67
CA LEU A 103 -8.50 3.27 -1.13
C LEU A 103 -7.30 2.84 -0.29
N TRP A 104 -7.31 1.57 0.16
CA TRP A 104 -6.25 0.98 0.96
C TRP A 104 -5.85 -0.38 0.43
N VAL A 105 -4.63 -0.78 0.75
CA VAL A 105 -4.15 -2.16 0.65
C VAL A 105 -3.63 -2.58 2.00
N GLU A 106 -3.98 -3.79 2.39
CA GLU A 106 -3.49 -4.47 3.60
C GLU A 106 -2.90 -5.82 3.22
N GLY A 107 -1.84 -6.20 3.91
CA GLY A 107 -1.22 -7.51 3.72
C GLY A 107 -0.77 -8.10 5.04
N GLU A 108 -0.78 -9.44 5.11
CA GLU A 108 -0.29 -10.19 6.25
C GLU A 108 0.42 -11.47 5.81
N ALA A 109 1.47 -11.87 6.52
CA ALA A 109 2.24 -13.07 6.27
C ALA A 109 3.14 -13.41 7.46
N GLU A 110 3.76 -14.59 7.46
CA GLU A 110 4.79 -14.94 8.45
C GLU A 110 6.07 -14.12 8.25
N ARG A 111 6.40 -13.77 6.99
CA ARG A 111 7.51 -12.88 6.63
C ARG A 111 7.06 -11.91 5.54
N ILE A 112 7.45 -10.65 5.66
CA ILE A 112 7.24 -9.62 4.63
C ILE A 112 8.59 -9.00 4.30
N GLU A 113 8.91 -8.91 3.02
CA GLU A 113 10.05 -8.18 2.49
C GLU A 113 9.54 -6.94 1.75
N TYR A 114 10.13 -5.79 2.04
CA TYR A 114 9.75 -4.52 1.43
C TYR A 114 10.98 -3.81 0.86
N ASP A 115 10.94 -3.53 -0.42
CA ASP A 115 11.93 -2.75 -1.15
C ASP A 115 11.38 -1.35 -1.41
N ASN A 116 11.94 -0.33 -0.75
CA ASN A 116 11.46 1.04 -0.88
C ASN A 116 11.86 1.72 -2.20
N LYS A 117 12.83 1.16 -2.93
CA LYS A 117 13.24 1.66 -4.24
C LYS A 117 12.22 1.32 -5.32
N SER A 118 11.77 0.07 -5.33
CA SER A 118 10.79 -0.44 -6.29
C SER A 118 9.34 -0.32 -5.80
N GLU A 119 9.14 -0.09 -4.49
CA GLU A 119 7.84 -0.11 -3.80
C GLU A 119 7.14 -1.48 -3.95
N ILE A 120 7.94 -2.54 -3.81
CA ILE A 120 7.47 -3.92 -3.87
C ILE A 120 7.43 -4.50 -2.46
N ALA A 121 6.25 -5.01 -2.07
CA ALA A 121 6.08 -5.84 -0.90
C ALA A 121 5.92 -7.30 -1.31
N LYS A 122 6.73 -8.20 -0.72
CA LYS A 122 6.65 -9.64 -0.90
C LYS A 122 6.23 -10.29 0.40
N LEU A 123 5.18 -11.07 0.36
CA LEU A 123 4.57 -11.74 1.49
C LEU A 123 4.81 -13.24 1.36
N PHE A 124 5.35 -13.88 2.39
CA PHE A 124 5.78 -15.28 2.39
C PHE A 124 5.10 -16.04 3.52
N SER A 125 4.60 -17.21 3.20
CA SER A 125 3.91 -18.15 4.10
C SER A 125 2.66 -17.56 4.76
N LYS A 126 1.54 -18.20 4.53
CA LYS A 126 0.21 -17.72 4.98
C LYS A 126 -0.09 -16.30 4.48
N ALA A 127 0.36 -16.02 3.24
CA ALA A 127 0.23 -14.70 2.66
C ALA A 127 -1.23 -14.39 2.34
N LYS A 128 -1.67 -13.22 2.75
CA LYS A 128 -2.96 -12.65 2.42
C LYS A 128 -2.80 -11.18 2.06
N LEU A 129 -3.49 -10.73 1.02
CA LEU A 129 -3.55 -9.33 0.61
C LEU A 129 -5.01 -8.96 0.38
N THR A 130 -5.43 -7.81 0.92
CA THR A 130 -6.78 -7.29 0.82
C THR A 130 -6.74 -5.86 0.31
N ARG A 131 -7.52 -5.56 -0.72
CA ARG A 131 -7.81 -4.18 -1.13
C ARG A 131 -9.12 -3.74 -0.49
N LEU A 132 -9.17 -2.46 -0.10
CA LEU A 132 -10.33 -1.88 0.56
C LEU A 132 -10.72 -0.54 -0.08
N ASP A 133 -12.01 -0.24 0.00
CA ASP A 133 -12.55 1.11 -0.16
C ASP A 133 -13.18 1.50 1.19
N GLY A 134 -12.55 2.45 1.87
CA GLY A 134 -12.78 2.70 3.28
C GLY A 134 -12.45 1.48 4.14
N ARG A 135 -13.49 0.86 4.70
CA ARG A 135 -13.39 -0.40 5.49
C ARG A 135 -13.91 -1.62 4.75
N LYS A 136 -14.43 -1.45 3.55
CA LYS A 136 -15.07 -2.53 2.79
C LYS A 136 -14.02 -3.22 1.92
N PRO A 137 -13.81 -4.54 2.07
CA PRO A 137 -12.98 -5.30 1.15
C PRO A 137 -13.56 -5.27 -0.27
N THR A 138 -12.72 -5.00 -1.27
CA THR A 138 -13.06 -5.07 -2.69
C THR A 138 -12.47 -6.30 -3.35
N ASP A 139 -11.22 -6.62 -3.01
CA ASP A 139 -10.52 -7.80 -3.51
C ASP A 139 -9.73 -8.44 -2.37
N GLU A 140 -9.59 -9.75 -2.43
CA GLU A 140 -8.78 -10.51 -1.48
C GLU A 140 -8.05 -11.62 -2.23
N VAL A 141 -6.76 -11.82 -1.92
CA VAL A 141 -5.97 -12.93 -2.41
C VAL A 141 -5.23 -13.60 -1.27
N GLU A 142 -5.25 -14.93 -1.26
CA GLU A 142 -4.54 -15.80 -0.31
C GLU A 142 -3.65 -16.78 -1.07
N GLY A 143 -2.46 -17.05 -0.53
CA GLY A 143 -1.51 -18.00 -1.14
C GLY A 143 -0.32 -18.28 -0.23
N ALA A 144 0.61 -19.09 -0.71
CA ALA A 144 1.87 -19.28 -0.02
C ALA A 144 2.80 -18.07 -0.20
N PHE A 145 2.73 -17.43 -1.36
CA PHE A 145 3.49 -16.23 -1.68
C PHE A 145 2.60 -15.23 -2.43
N ILE A 146 2.73 -13.94 -2.09
CA ILE A 146 2.12 -12.83 -2.82
C ILE A 146 3.15 -11.73 -3.00
N SER A 147 3.29 -11.20 -4.23
CA SER A 147 4.03 -9.98 -4.52
C SER A 147 3.04 -8.86 -4.85
N TYR A 148 3.21 -7.70 -4.22
CA TYR A 148 2.46 -6.48 -4.51
C TYR A 148 3.42 -5.40 -5.00
N GLU A 149 3.18 -4.89 -6.20
CA GLU A 149 3.91 -3.76 -6.81
C GLU A 149 3.05 -2.50 -6.68
N GLY A 150 3.33 -1.67 -5.70
CA GLY A 150 2.54 -0.48 -5.39
C GLY A 150 2.38 0.45 -6.59
N ARG A 151 3.46 0.82 -7.25
CA ARG A 151 3.44 1.73 -8.42
C ARG A 151 2.56 1.27 -9.59
N LYS A 152 2.34 -0.04 -9.72
CA LYS A 152 1.51 -0.63 -10.78
C LYS A 152 0.16 -1.08 -10.27
N GLU A 153 -0.05 -1.02 -8.97
CA GLU A 153 -1.21 -1.62 -8.29
C GLU A 153 -1.43 -3.09 -8.69
N LEU A 154 -0.34 -3.80 -8.96
CA LEU A 154 -0.35 -5.19 -9.41
C LEU A 154 0.01 -6.11 -8.26
N PHE A 155 -0.76 -7.17 -8.08
CA PHE A 155 -0.37 -8.27 -7.22
C PHE A 155 -0.32 -9.59 -7.99
N THR A 156 0.58 -10.47 -7.58
CA THR A 156 0.77 -11.81 -8.14
C THR A 156 0.81 -12.81 -6.99
N GLY A 157 -0.01 -13.85 -7.07
CA GLY A 157 -0.06 -14.91 -6.06
C GLY A 157 0.53 -16.23 -6.57
N HIS A 158 1.23 -16.96 -5.70
CA HIS A 158 1.82 -18.26 -6.00
C HIS A 158 1.51 -19.27 -4.88
N ASN A 159 1.53 -20.57 -5.23
CA ASN A 159 1.26 -21.65 -4.29
C ASN A 159 2.50 -22.25 -3.63
N GLN A 160 3.67 -21.64 -3.81
CA GLN A 160 4.93 -21.96 -3.13
C GLN A 160 5.54 -20.71 -2.53
N ASP A 161 6.19 -20.84 -1.38
CA ASP A 161 6.71 -19.73 -0.57
C ASP A 161 7.79 -18.88 -1.27
N GLU A 162 8.48 -19.40 -2.27
CA GLU A 162 9.54 -18.69 -2.98
C GLU A 162 9.07 -18.03 -4.30
N GLY A 163 7.77 -17.88 -4.49
CA GLY A 163 7.21 -17.24 -5.68
C GLY A 163 7.09 -18.15 -6.89
N GLY A 164 7.25 -19.46 -6.71
CA GLY A 164 6.99 -20.47 -7.73
C GLY A 164 5.57 -21.00 -7.69
N SER A 165 5.22 -21.83 -8.68
CA SER A 165 3.97 -22.59 -8.71
C SER A 165 4.23 -24.03 -9.07
N LYS A 166 3.68 -24.96 -8.30
CA LYS A 166 3.85 -26.41 -8.49
C LYS A 166 2.49 -27.10 -8.45
N PRO A 167 2.19 -28.01 -9.39
CA PRO A 167 1.00 -28.85 -9.28
C PRO A 167 0.95 -29.60 -7.94
N GLY A 168 -0.17 -29.54 -7.23
CA GLY A 168 -0.33 -30.15 -5.90
C GLY A 168 0.28 -29.34 -4.73
N GLY A 169 0.90 -28.19 -4.95
CA GLY A 169 1.50 -27.31 -3.92
C GLY A 169 0.51 -26.39 -3.18
N GLY A 170 -0.77 -26.71 -3.17
CA GLY A 170 -1.81 -25.82 -2.64
C GLY A 170 -2.46 -25.00 -3.74
N ARG A 171 -3.24 -23.99 -3.35
CA ARG A 171 -3.97 -23.12 -4.28
C ARG A 171 -3.84 -21.66 -3.89
N VAL A 172 -3.74 -20.78 -4.89
CA VAL A 172 -4.03 -19.37 -4.71
C VAL A 172 -5.56 -19.22 -4.74
N LYS A 173 -6.10 -18.55 -3.73
CA LYS A 173 -7.53 -18.22 -3.65
C LYS A 173 -7.69 -16.73 -3.89
N MET A 174 -8.65 -16.35 -4.72
CA MET A 174 -8.99 -14.96 -4.99
C MET A 174 -10.47 -14.75 -4.83
N VAL A 175 -10.84 -13.68 -4.12
CA VAL A 175 -12.24 -13.25 -3.95
C VAL A 175 -12.34 -11.85 -4.54
N ILE A 176 -13.22 -11.68 -5.52
CA ILE A 176 -13.51 -10.41 -6.17
C ILE A 176 -14.95 -10.04 -5.83
N GLN A 177 -15.14 -8.88 -5.20
CA GLN A 177 -16.48 -8.41 -4.86
C GLN A 177 -17.17 -7.85 -6.10
N PRO A 178 -18.50 -8.00 -6.25
CA PRO A 178 -19.25 -7.34 -7.30
C PRO A 178 -19.06 -5.82 -7.22
N GLY A 179 -18.79 -5.22 -8.38
CA GLY A 179 -18.78 -3.75 -8.50
C GLY A 179 -20.12 -3.12 -8.13
N PRO A 180 -20.22 -1.79 -8.00
CA PRO A 180 -21.47 -1.11 -7.82
C PRO A 180 -22.44 -1.50 -8.95
N ALA A 181 -23.67 -1.86 -8.60
CA ALA A 181 -24.70 -2.14 -9.61
C ALA A 181 -24.88 -0.92 -10.53
N ALA A 182 -24.90 -1.14 -11.83
CA ALA A 182 -25.24 -0.08 -12.77
C ALA A 182 -26.59 0.55 -12.40
N PRO A 183 -26.74 1.88 -12.48
CA PRO A 183 -28.05 2.51 -12.25
C PRO A 183 -29.12 1.85 -13.11
N ALA A 184 -30.24 1.53 -12.50
CA ALA A 184 -31.39 1.00 -13.25
C ALA A 184 -31.75 1.98 -14.40
N PRO A 185 -32.07 1.50 -15.61
CA PRO A 185 -32.50 2.36 -16.69
C PRO A 185 -33.70 3.19 -16.24
N VAL A 186 -33.59 4.51 -16.35
CA VAL A 186 -34.69 5.42 -16.07
C VAL A 186 -35.81 5.11 -17.05
N PRO A 187 -37.05 4.82 -16.63
CA PRO A 187 -38.15 4.62 -17.55
C PRO A 187 -38.30 5.89 -18.42
N SER A 188 -38.28 5.73 -19.74
CA SER A 188 -38.56 6.82 -20.66
C SER A 188 -40.04 7.25 -20.48
N PRO A 189 -40.32 8.56 -20.58
CA PRO A 189 -41.67 9.12 -20.45
C PRO A 189 -42.60 8.69 -21.58
#